data_d5661f1597261a9f8c98db867cb82f04
#
_entry.id   d5661f1597261a9f8c98db867cb82f04
#
_cell.length_a   1.000
_cell.length_b   1.000
_cell.length_c   1.000
_cell.angle_alpha   90.00
_cell.angle_beta   90.00
_cell.angle_gamma   90.00
#
_symmetry.space_group_name_H-M   'P 1'
#
loop_
_entity.id
_entity.type
_entity.pdbx_description
1 polymer ?
#
loop_
_entity_poly.entity_id
_entity_poly.type
_entity_poly.pdbx_seq_one_letter_code
_entity_poly.pdbx_strand_id
1 'polypeptide(L)'
;EALSIWEWFKDISMVEYKRIYKMLNMDFDHYTGESFYRDKTAAVVEELKEKNLLKESEGAMIVDLDEYDMAPCLVMKKDGSSIYATRDLAAIFYRKKEYNFDKCIYVTGLEQKLHFAQVFKVVELMGYEWAKENLIHVPYGLVSLEGGKLSTRSGNIVYAEDILKESVSK
;
A
#
# COMPACT_ATOMS: atom_id res chain seq x y z
N GLU A 1 -24.46 -9.40 6.82
CA GLU A 1 -24.11 -9.20 8.23
C GLU A 1 -22.62 -8.83 8.41
N ALA A 2 -21.64 -9.67 8.01
CA ALA A 2 -20.21 -9.35 8.17
C ALA A 2 -19.78 -8.06 7.45
N LEU A 3 -20.26 -7.83 6.22
CA LEU A 3 -19.95 -6.60 5.47
C LEU A 3 -20.53 -5.35 6.13
N SER A 4 -21.73 -5.41 6.65
CA SER A 4 -22.35 -4.26 7.33
C SER A 4 -21.64 -3.90 8.65
N ILE A 5 -21.14 -4.90 9.36
CA ILE A 5 -20.32 -4.69 10.56
C ILE A 5 -18.97 -4.06 10.17
N TRP A 6 -18.33 -4.56 9.10
CA TRP A 6 -17.08 -3.98 8.60
C TRP A 6 -17.26 -2.52 8.16
N GLU A 7 -18.33 -2.19 7.45
CA GLU A 7 -18.66 -0.82 7.04
C GLU A 7 -18.85 0.09 8.25
N TRP A 8 -19.59 -0.38 9.25
CA TRP A 8 -19.80 0.36 10.50
C TRP A 8 -18.47 0.64 11.23
N PHE A 9 -17.59 -0.37 11.39
CA PHE A 9 -16.26 -0.17 11.99
C PHE A 9 -15.40 0.81 11.19
N LYS A 10 -15.44 0.72 9.86
CA LYS A 10 -14.73 1.65 8.98
C LYS A 10 -15.20 3.08 9.20
N ASP A 11 -16.50 3.29 9.26
CA ASP A 11 -17.07 4.63 9.41
C ASP A 11 -16.72 5.26 10.77
N ILE A 12 -16.80 4.49 11.85
CA ILE A 12 -16.34 4.95 13.18
C ILE A 12 -14.85 5.30 13.15
N SER A 13 -14.03 4.44 12.56
CA SER A 13 -12.58 4.68 12.46
C SER A 13 -12.27 5.93 11.65
N MET A 14 -13.01 6.18 10.58
CA MET A 14 -12.84 7.38 9.76
C MET A 14 -13.19 8.67 10.49
N VAL A 15 -14.14 8.65 11.42
CA VAL A 15 -14.43 9.81 12.28
C VAL A 15 -13.20 10.17 13.12
N GLU A 16 -12.58 9.19 13.77
CA GLU A 16 -11.39 9.39 14.57
C GLU A 16 -10.17 9.82 13.75
N TYR A 17 -9.94 9.20 12.59
CA TYR A 17 -8.85 9.60 11.70
C TYR A 17 -9.00 11.06 11.24
N LYS A 18 -10.18 11.47 10.82
CA LYS A 18 -10.45 12.86 10.42
C LYS A 18 -10.27 13.85 11.57
N ARG A 19 -10.59 13.44 12.80
CA ARG A 19 -10.34 14.26 13.98
C ARG A 19 -8.84 14.53 14.18
N ILE A 20 -8.00 13.51 14.06
CA ILE A 20 -6.53 13.66 14.14
C ILE A 20 -5.98 14.47 12.95
N TYR A 21 -6.46 14.22 11.75
CA TYR A 21 -6.05 14.99 10.57
C TYR A 21 -6.35 16.49 10.75
N LYS A 22 -7.51 16.81 11.31
CA LYS A 22 -7.87 18.19 11.62
C LYS A 22 -6.93 18.84 12.66
N MET A 23 -6.47 18.09 13.67
CA MET A 23 -5.47 18.57 14.62
C MET A 23 -4.14 18.92 13.95
N LEU A 24 -3.77 18.17 12.90
CA LEU A 24 -2.57 18.38 12.09
C LEU A 24 -2.78 19.41 10.96
N ASN A 25 -3.97 20.01 10.85
CA ASN A 25 -4.37 20.87 9.73
C ASN A 25 -4.18 20.17 8.37
N MET A 26 -4.51 18.87 8.32
CA MET A 26 -4.41 18.02 7.13
C MET A 26 -5.81 17.72 6.59
N ASP A 27 -5.94 17.74 5.26
CA ASP A 27 -7.12 17.28 4.54
C ASP A 27 -6.70 16.44 3.33
N PHE A 28 -7.63 15.64 2.82
CA PHE A 28 -7.39 14.75 1.68
C PHE A 28 -8.54 14.84 0.70
N ASP A 29 -8.23 14.96 -0.58
CA ASP A 29 -9.23 14.99 -1.66
C ASP A 29 -9.96 13.64 -1.79
N HIS A 30 -9.26 12.52 -1.51
CA HIS A 30 -9.79 11.17 -1.68
C HIS A 30 -9.44 10.24 -0.53
N TYR A 31 -10.42 9.43 -0.12
CA TYR A 31 -10.29 8.39 0.91
C TYR A 31 -10.55 7.01 0.27
N THR A 32 -9.62 6.54 -0.54
CA THR A 32 -9.69 5.25 -1.23
C THR A 32 -8.80 4.21 -0.54
N GLY A 33 -9.40 3.40 0.32
CA GLY A 33 -8.70 2.31 1.00
C GLY A 33 -8.47 1.09 0.08
N GLU A 34 -7.75 0.10 0.58
CA GLU A 34 -7.38 -1.12 -0.15
C GLU A 34 -8.57 -1.87 -0.76
N SER A 35 -9.70 -1.90 -0.05
CA SER A 35 -10.94 -2.55 -0.51
C SER A 35 -11.51 -1.96 -1.80
N PHE A 36 -11.24 -0.68 -2.09
CA PHE A 36 -11.66 -0.01 -3.32
C PHE A 36 -11.01 -0.60 -4.58
N TYR A 37 -9.83 -1.20 -4.43
CA TYR A 37 -9.08 -1.75 -5.57
C TYR A 37 -9.28 -3.25 -5.80
N ARG A 38 -10.07 -3.93 -4.95
CA ARG A 38 -10.26 -5.39 -5.00
C ARG A 38 -10.78 -5.88 -6.35
N ASP A 39 -11.77 -5.22 -6.91
CA ASP A 39 -12.41 -5.57 -8.19
C ASP A 39 -11.55 -5.22 -9.41
N LYS A 40 -10.47 -4.45 -9.22
CA LYS A 40 -9.57 -3.98 -10.28
C LYS A 40 -8.34 -4.87 -10.47
N THR A 41 -8.13 -5.84 -9.57
CA THR A 41 -6.94 -6.70 -9.59
C THR A 41 -6.95 -7.71 -10.76
N ALA A 42 -8.12 -8.15 -11.21
CA ALA A 42 -8.24 -9.13 -12.28
C ALA A 42 -7.63 -8.61 -13.59
N ALA A 43 -7.88 -7.36 -13.96
CA ALA A 43 -7.33 -6.74 -15.17
C ALA A 43 -5.80 -6.70 -15.14
N VAL A 44 -5.20 -6.42 -13.97
CA VAL A 44 -3.74 -6.40 -13.81
C VAL A 44 -3.14 -7.81 -14.00
N VAL A 45 -3.79 -8.82 -13.44
CA VAL A 45 -3.33 -10.21 -13.58
C VAL A 45 -3.39 -10.66 -15.05
N GLU A 46 -4.47 -10.32 -15.76
CA GLU A 46 -4.58 -10.65 -17.18
C GLU A 46 -3.51 -9.94 -18.02
N GLU A 47 -3.25 -8.67 -17.78
CA GLU A 47 -2.20 -7.94 -18.50
C GLU A 47 -0.80 -8.54 -18.22
N LEU A 48 -0.52 -8.94 -16.99
CA LEU A 48 0.74 -9.62 -16.64
C LEU A 48 0.88 -10.96 -17.38
N LYS A 49 -0.22 -11.72 -17.56
CA LYS A 49 -0.23 -12.94 -18.35
C LYS A 49 0.02 -12.66 -19.83
N GLU A 50 -0.68 -11.72 -20.42
CA GLU A 50 -0.53 -11.33 -21.82
C GLU A 50 0.90 -10.93 -22.16
N LYS A 51 1.57 -10.25 -21.21
CA LYS A 51 2.97 -9.84 -21.33
C LYS A 51 3.98 -10.95 -20.99
N ASN A 52 3.52 -12.17 -20.66
CA ASN A 52 4.34 -13.31 -20.27
C ASN A 52 5.27 -13.02 -19.06
N LEU A 53 4.84 -12.19 -18.14
CA LEU A 53 5.60 -11.81 -16.95
C LEU A 53 5.34 -12.74 -15.76
N LEU A 54 4.24 -13.50 -15.77
CA LEU A 54 3.90 -14.42 -14.69
C LEU A 54 4.61 -15.76 -14.83
N LYS A 55 5.21 -16.21 -13.74
CA LYS A 55 5.78 -17.56 -13.56
C LYS A 55 5.08 -18.25 -12.40
N GLU A 56 4.90 -19.57 -12.49
CA GLU A 56 4.46 -20.36 -11.35
C GLU A 56 5.67 -20.73 -10.49
N SER A 57 5.56 -20.50 -9.19
CA SER A 57 6.54 -20.89 -8.18
C SER A 57 5.83 -21.43 -6.95
N GLU A 58 6.08 -22.68 -6.60
CA GLU A 58 5.48 -23.38 -5.45
C GLU A 58 3.92 -23.32 -5.43
N GLY A 59 3.31 -23.25 -6.62
CA GLY A 59 1.87 -23.12 -6.80
C GLY A 59 1.31 -21.71 -6.68
N ALA A 60 2.14 -20.71 -6.46
CA ALA A 60 1.78 -19.28 -6.49
C ALA A 60 2.22 -18.66 -7.83
N MET A 61 1.62 -17.54 -8.21
CA MET A 61 2.03 -16.77 -9.38
C MET A 61 2.91 -15.60 -8.95
N ILE A 62 4.09 -15.52 -9.55
CA ILE A 62 5.09 -14.49 -9.25
C ILE A 62 5.53 -13.76 -10.52
N VAL A 63 6.07 -12.55 -10.36
CA VAL A 63 6.95 -11.92 -11.35
C VAL A 63 8.38 -12.08 -10.85
N ASP A 64 9.21 -12.70 -11.70
CA ASP A 64 10.63 -12.91 -11.41
C ASP A 64 11.39 -11.57 -11.50
N LEU A 65 12.17 -11.29 -10.49
CA LEU A 65 12.97 -10.07 -10.38
C LEU A 65 14.46 -10.33 -10.10
N ASP A 66 14.92 -11.57 -10.31
CA ASP A 66 16.31 -11.96 -10.02
C ASP A 66 17.33 -11.13 -10.80
N GLU A 67 17.03 -10.77 -12.06
CA GLU A 67 17.88 -9.89 -12.88
C GLU A 67 18.07 -8.48 -12.28
N TYR A 68 17.23 -8.10 -11.34
CA TYR A 68 17.26 -6.80 -10.67
C TYR A 68 17.75 -6.88 -9.22
N ASP A 69 18.33 -8.02 -8.83
CA ASP A 69 18.81 -8.27 -7.46
C ASP A 69 17.72 -8.10 -6.40
N MET A 70 16.51 -8.51 -6.74
CA MET A 70 15.34 -8.47 -5.87
C MET A 70 14.66 -9.82 -5.78
N ALA A 71 14.12 -10.14 -4.60
CA ALA A 71 13.24 -11.29 -4.44
C ALA A 71 12.03 -11.17 -5.38
N PRO A 72 11.45 -12.31 -5.86
CA PRO A 72 10.32 -12.28 -6.77
C PRO A 72 9.11 -11.57 -6.17
N CYS A 73 8.38 -10.84 -7.00
CA CYS A 73 7.13 -10.20 -6.61
C CYS A 73 5.98 -11.20 -6.66
N LEU A 74 5.45 -11.55 -5.50
CA LEU A 74 4.27 -12.42 -5.41
C LEU A 74 3.03 -11.67 -5.90
N VAL A 75 2.30 -12.25 -6.86
CA VAL A 75 1.10 -11.64 -7.46
C VAL A 75 -0.17 -12.34 -7.00
N MET A 76 -0.17 -13.67 -6.94
CA MET A 76 -1.35 -14.44 -6.58
C MET A 76 -0.96 -15.67 -5.78
N LYS A 77 -1.73 -15.99 -4.75
CA LYS A 77 -1.54 -17.19 -3.93
C LYS A 77 -2.01 -18.45 -4.67
N LYS A 78 -1.67 -19.62 -4.09
CA LYS A 78 -2.13 -20.94 -4.55
C LYS A 78 -3.65 -21.07 -4.70
N ASP A 79 -4.40 -20.44 -3.83
CA ASP A 79 -5.85 -20.46 -3.84
C ASP A 79 -6.49 -19.47 -4.84
N GLY A 80 -5.66 -18.81 -5.66
CA GLY A 80 -6.10 -17.82 -6.63
C GLY A 80 -6.42 -16.43 -6.02
N SER A 81 -6.24 -16.25 -4.72
CA SER A 81 -6.51 -14.97 -4.09
C SER A 81 -5.43 -13.93 -4.41
N SER A 82 -5.87 -12.68 -4.65
CA SER A 82 -4.97 -11.54 -4.81
C SER A 82 -4.30 -11.17 -3.47
N ILE A 83 -3.12 -10.61 -3.56
CA ILE A 83 -2.36 -10.14 -2.42
C ILE A 83 -2.13 -8.63 -2.47
N TYR A 84 -1.37 -8.10 -1.50
CA TYR A 84 -1.09 -6.67 -1.42
C TYR A 84 -0.46 -6.10 -2.68
N ALA A 85 0.56 -6.77 -3.25
CA ALA A 85 1.22 -6.30 -4.47
C ALA A 85 0.26 -6.14 -5.65
N THR A 86 -0.67 -7.08 -5.85
CA THR A 86 -1.66 -7.00 -6.93
C THR A 86 -2.62 -5.83 -6.74
N ARG A 87 -3.00 -5.53 -5.48
CA ARG A 87 -3.87 -4.40 -5.17
C ARG A 87 -3.14 -3.07 -5.34
N ASP A 88 -1.85 -3.01 -4.99
CA ASP A 88 -1.04 -1.81 -5.22
C ASP A 88 -0.79 -1.57 -6.70
N LEU A 89 -0.55 -2.61 -7.51
CA LEU A 89 -0.52 -2.51 -8.97
C LEU A 89 -1.84 -1.94 -9.52
N ALA A 90 -2.97 -2.49 -9.08
CA ALA A 90 -4.28 -2.00 -9.48
C ALA A 90 -4.51 -0.53 -9.07
N ALA A 91 -4.02 -0.14 -7.88
CA ALA A 91 -4.09 1.23 -7.40
C ALA A 91 -3.24 2.19 -8.25
N ILE A 92 -2.04 1.77 -8.66
CA ILE A 92 -1.16 2.55 -9.54
C ILE A 92 -1.88 2.84 -10.87
N PHE A 93 -2.39 1.82 -11.54
CA PHE A 93 -3.06 1.98 -12.83
C PHE A 93 -4.36 2.79 -12.73
N TYR A 94 -5.14 2.55 -11.67
CA TYR A 94 -6.33 3.36 -11.41
C TYR A 94 -5.97 4.83 -11.22
N ARG A 95 -4.99 5.15 -10.38
CA ARG A 95 -4.55 6.52 -10.11
C ARG A 95 -3.98 7.18 -11.36
N LYS A 96 -3.20 6.46 -12.16
CA LYS A 96 -2.67 7.00 -13.41
C LYS A 96 -3.79 7.33 -14.40
N LYS A 97 -4.77 6.44 -14.52
CA LYS A 97 -5.93 6.63 -15.41
C LYS A 97 -6.83 7.78 -14.94
N GLU A 98 -7.14 7.83 -13.65
CA GLU A 98 -8.12 8.74 -13.09
C GLU A 98 -7.57 10.15 -12.89
N TYR A 99 -6.35 10.26 -12.38
CA TYR A 99 -5.76 11.55 -12.02
C TYR A 99 -4.69 12.04 -12.98
N ASN A 100 -4.27 11.19 -13.93
CA ASN A 100 -3.18 11.48 -14.87
C ASN A 100 -1.97 12.17 -14.21
N PHE A 101 -1.54 11.67 -13.07
CA PHE A 101 -0.51 12.25 -12.23
C PHE A 101 0.85 12.38 -12.97
N ASP A 102 1.60 13.41 -12.66
CA ASP A 102 3.01 13.55 -13.04
C ASP A 102 3.91 12.75 -12.09
N LYS A 103 3.58 12.75 -10.81
CA LYS A 103 4.27 11.94 -9.80
C LYS A 103 3.27 11.32 -8.83
N CYS A 104 3.50 10.06 -8.48
CA CYS A 104 2.77 9.35 -7.44
C CYS A 104 3.73 9.03 -6.30
N ILE A 105 3.56 9.71 -5.16
CA ILE A 105 4.46 9.60 -4.02
C ILE A 105 3.78 8.72 -2.96
N TYR A 106 4.44 7.62 -2.61
CA TYR A 106 4.02 6.67 -1.58
C TYR A 106 4.77 6.98 -0.28
N VAL A 107 4.06 7.51 0.70
CA VAL A 107 4.62 7.81 2.02
C VAL A 107 4.23 6.68 2.97
N THR A 108 5.14 5.74 3.21
CA THR A 108 4.88 4.54 4.03
C THR A 108 6.08 4.19 4.92
N GLY A 109 5.91 3.22 5.83
CA GLY A 109 6.98 2.79 6.71
C GLY A 109 8.18 2.19 5.96
N LEU A 110 9.37 2.34 6.53
CA LEU A 110 10.64 1.87 5.94
C LEU A 110 10.64 0.36 5.65
N GLU A 111 9.90 -0.42 6.43
CA GLU A 111 9.75 -1.87 6.25
C GLU A 111 9.09 -2.26 4.93
N GLN A 112 8.40 -1.33 4.27
CA GLN A 112 7.76 -1.54 2.95
C GLN A 112 8.68 -1.20 1.77
N LYS A 113 9.95 -0.86 2.02
CA LYS A 113 10.90 -0.45 0.97
C LYS A 113 11.03 -1.49 -0.15
N LEU A 114 11.22 -2.76 0.20
CA LEU A 114 11.33 -3.83 -0.79
C LEU A 114 10.03 -4.01 -1.56
N HIS A 115 8.89 -4.00 -0.87
CA HIS A 115 7.57 -4.13 -1.50
C HIS A 115 7.35 -3.09 -2.60
N PHE A 116 7.58 -1.81 -2.31
CA PHE A 116 7.41 -0.75 -3.32
C PHE A 116 8.45 -0.82 -4.43
N ALA A 117 9.69 -1.22 -4.14
CA ALA A 117 10.70 -1.46 -5.17
C ALA A 117 10.25 -2.55 -6.15
N GLN A 118 9.71 -3.68 -5.65
CA GLN A 118 9.17 -4.76 -6.46
C GLN A 118 7.97 -4.30 -7.29
N VAL A 119 6.97 -3.66 -6.67
CA VAL A 119 5.75 -3.20 -7.34
C VAL A 119 6.09 -2.22 -8.47
N PHE A 120 6.96 -1.23 -8.23
CA PHE A 120 7.36 -0.27 -9.25
C PHE A 120 8.12 -0.91 -10.39
N LYS A 121 9.01 -1.86 -10.07
CA LYS A 121 9.73 -2.62 -11.10
C LYS A 121 8.77 -3.46 -11.96
N VAL A 122 7.75 -4.07 -11.38
CA VAL A 122 6.73 -4.80 -12.13
C VAL A 122 6.02 -3.87 -13.13
N VAL A 123 5.66 -2.65 -12.73
CA VAL A 123 5.04 -1.66 -13.65
C VAL A 123 5.98 -1.31 -14.80
N GLU A 124 7.29 -1.14 -14.54
CA GLU A 124 8.30 -0.92 -15.60
C GLU A 124 8.35 -2.11 -16.57
N LEU A 125 8.41 -3.35 -16.04
CA LEU A 125 8.46 -4.59 -16.84
C LEU A 125 7.19 -4.80 -17.68
N MET A 126 6.06 -4.28 -17.21
CA MET A 126 4.83 -4.23 -18.00
C MET A 126 4.92 -3.26 -19.20
N GLY A 127 6.03 -2.53 -19.36
CA GLY A 127 6.27 -1.61 -20.47
C GLY A 127 5.84 -0.16 -20.20
N TYR A 128 5.53 0.18 -18.95
CA TYR A 128 5.15 1.54 -18.57
C TYR A 128 6.38 2.34 -18.13
N GLU A 129 7.12 2.89 -19.09
CA GLU A 129 8.38 3.62 -18.86
C GLU A 129 8.23 4.79 -17.88
N TRP A 130 7.07 5.43 -17.84
CA TRP A 130 6.80 6.51 -16.89
C TRP A 130 6.94 6.08 -15.42
N ALA A 131 6.81 4.78 -15.11
CA ALA A 131 6.90 4.28 -13.74
C ALA A 131 8.24 4.60 -13.10
N LYS A 132 9.33 4.55 -13.88
CA LYS A 132 10.70 4.74 -13.39
C LYS A 132 10.93 6.12 -12.73
N GLU A 133 10.32 7.15 -13.27
CA GLU A 133 10.52 8.54 -12.81
C GLU A 133 9.36 9.07 -12.00
N ASN A 134 8.15 8.49 -12.18
CA ASN A 134 6.93 9.04 -11.63
C ASN A 134 6.42 8.29 -10.40
N LEU A 135 6.91 7.07 -10.12
CA LEU A 135 6.59 6.33 -8.90
C LEU A 135 7.70 6.51 -7.87
N ILE A 136 7.38 7.11 -6.74
CA ILE A 136 8.36 7.47 -5.72
C ILE A 136 7.92 6.92 -4.38
N HIS A 137 8.80 6.18 -3.70
CA HIS A 137 8.60 5.78 -2.32
C HIS A 137 9.38 6.71 -1.40
N VAL A 138 8.68 7.35 -0.48
CA VAL A 138 9.26 8.17 0.59
C VAL A 138 9.05 7.42 1.91
N PRO A 139 10.05 6.65 2.37
CA PRO A 139 9.95 5.89 3.60
C PRO A 139 10.12 6.78 4.83
N TYR A 140 9.35 6.49 5.89
CA TYR A 140 9.57 7.07 7.21
C TYR A 140 9.92 5.99 8.25
N GLY A 141 10.64 6.40 9.31
CA GLY A 141 10.99 5.53 10.42
C GLY A 141 9.80 5.29 11.35
N LEU A 142 9.89 4.20 12.12
CA LEU A 142 8.89 3.90 13.15
C LEU A 142 9.10 4.78 14.39
N VAL A 143 8.01 5.22 14.98
CA VAL A 143 8.03 5.79 16.33
C VAL A 143 8.17 4.64 17.32
N SER A 144 9.18 4.70 18.19
CA SER A 144 9.41 3.71 19.25
C SER A 144 9.45 4.39 20.61
N LEU A 145 9.03 3.68 21.64
CA LEU A 145 9.20 4.07 23.03
C LEU A 145 10.52 3.46 23.59
N GLU A 146 11.03 4.06 24.66
CA GLU A 146 12.06 3.41 25.48
C GLU A 146 11.53 2.06 25.98
N GLY A 147 12.06 0.95 25.43
CA GLY A 147 11.67 -0.41 25.81
C GLY A 147 10.96 -1.23 24.73
N GLY A 148 10.75 -0.73 23.51
CA GLY A 148 10.29 -1.58 22.42
C GLY A 148 9.35 -0.95 21.39
N LYS A 149 8.92 -1.75 20.43
CA LYS A 149 7.96 -1.36 19.39
C LYS A 149 6.59 -1.08 19.99
N LEU A 150 5.95 0.00 19.53
CA LEU A 150 4.53 0.20 19.71
C LEU A 150 3.75 -0.95 19.07
N SER A 151 2.88 -1.58 19.83
CA SER A 151 2.07 -2.72 19.36
C SER A 151 0.72 -2.73 20.04
N THR A 152 -0.33 -2.60 19.26
CA THR A 152 -1.72 -2.73 19.75
C THR A 152 -2.00 -4.11 20.33
N ARG A 153 -1.33 -5.15 19.80
CA ARG A 153 -1.49 -6.54 20.27
C ARG A 153 -0.86 -6.78 21.65
N SER A 154 0.18 -6.03 22.02
CA SER A 154 0.87 -6.16 23.33
C SER A 154 0.42 -5.13 24.35
N GLY A 155 -0.58 -4.30 24.02
CA GLY A 155 -1.10 -3.28 24.93
C GLY A 155 -0.22 -2.02 25.05
N ASN A 156 0.93 -1.95 24.38
CA ASN A 156 1.78 -0.77 24.31
C ASN A 156 1.25 0.19 23.25
N ILE A 157 0.26 0.98 23.62
CA ILE A 157 -0.40 1.94 22.74
C ILE A 157 -0.03 3.35 23.23
N VAL A 158 0.44 4.18 22.31
CA VAL A 158 0.50 5.65 22.50
C VAL A 158 -0.40 6.27 21.46
N TYR A 159 -1.34 7.07 21.89
CA TYR A 159 -2.22 7.75 20.96
C TYR A 159 -1.50 8.93 20.31
N ALA A 160 -1.71 9.10 18.99
CA ALA A 160 -1.16 10.21 18.23
C ALA A 160 -1.52 11.57 18.86
N GLU A 161 -2.73 11.70 19.39
CA GLU A 161 -3.20 12.89 20.10
C GLU A 161 -2.34 13.25 21.32
N ASP A 162 -1.92 12.26 22.10
CA ASP A 162 -1.09 12.48 23.29
C ASP A 162 0.29 12.98 22.90
N ILE A 163 0.89 12.38 21.87
CA ILE A 163 2.18 12.83 21.29
C ILE A 163 2.06 14.28 20.82
N LEU A 164 1.01 14.60 20.08
CA LEU A 164 0.79 15.94 19.55
C LEU A 164 0.61 16.97 20.66
N LYS A 165 -0.21 16.67 21.68
CA LYS A 165 -0.41 17.56 22.83
C LYS A 165 0.88 17.79 23.61
N GLU A 166 1.65 16.73 23.86
CA GLU A 166 2.92 16.85 24.56
C GLU A 166 3.95 17.65 23.77
N SER A 167 3.99 17.46 22.44
CA SER A 167 4.92 18.21 21.56
C SER A 167 4.63 19.71 21.52
N VAL A 168 3.36 20.11 21.66
CA VAL A 168 2.97 21.53 21.69
C VAL A 168 3.19 22.15 23.07
N SER A 169 3.18 21.34 24.14
CA SER A 169 3.34 21.83 25.52
C SER A 169 4.78 22.05 25.95
N LYS A 170 5.75 21.58 25.18
CA LYS A 170 7.20 21.78 25.37
C LYS A 170 7.71 22.97 24.55
#